data_51662265c3b6734eb91156551b3c88ec
#
_entry.id   51662265c3b6734eb91156551b3c88ec
#
_cell.length_a   1.000
_cell.length_b   1.000
_cell.length_c   1.000
_cell.angle_alpha   90.00
_cell.angle_beta   90.00
_cell.angle_gamma   90.00
#
_symmetry.space_group_name_H-M   'P 1'
#
loop_
_entity.id
_entity.type
_entity.pdbx_description
1 polymer ?
#
loop_
_entity_poly.entity_id
_entity_poly.type
_entity_poly.pdbx_seq_one_letter_code
_entity_poly.pdbx_strand_id
1 'polypeptide(L)'
;MMKFLLFLTLIFTFSYAKITVAVSYPYIASLVDSIGGDNVDINTLAQGNWDPHFVSPKPSLIVKLRNADALIINGGDLEIGWLPPLLEKASNSRLNQSANVLDLSRKVALIDVPKSMGRENGDVHADGNPHFHLDPHNIPLLAEAVSVFLSQKDPLNASQYRKNLTVFKQQWAINLKHWDSQMAPLRGKNIVQYHPVFNYFIRAYGMKSIGTIEPLAGIPPSSSHTMQLIALMNEKKPFCIMHDVYHPTKTGEFISDKTGIKLAIHPHDVGATSSATELYTLFASIIQALR
;
A
#
# COMPACT_ATOMS: atom_id res chain seq x y z
N MET A 1 -59.63 17.41 40.51
CA MET A 1 -58.70 16.28 40.18
C MET A 1 -58.18 16.46 38.77
N MET A 2 -56.96 16.97 38.59
CA MET A 2 -56.34 17.25 37.30
C MET A 2 -55.52 16.03 36.90
N LYS A 3 -55.88 15.36 35.80
CA LYS A 3 -55.16 14.19 35.29
C LYS A 3 -53.98 14.68 34.47
N PHE A 4 -52.76 14.50 34.97
CA PHE A 4 -51.50 14.70 34.21
C PHE A 4 -51.35 13.53 33.25
N LEU A 5 -51.40 13.79 31.94
CA LEU A 5 -51.07 12.84 30.89
C LEU A 5 -49.55 12.89 30.67
N LEU A 6 -48.82 11.85 31.08
CA LEU A 6 -47.38 11.70 30.85
C LEU A 6 -47.16 11.27 29.39
N PHE A 7 -46.66 12.16 28.55
CA PHE A 7 -46.28 11.82 27.17
C PHE A 7 -44.90 11.21 27.21
N LEU A 8 -44.84 9.88 27.07
CA LEU A 8 -43.58 9.15 26.93
C LEU A 8 -43.09 9.27 25.47
N THR A 9 -42.15 10.19 25.20
CA THR A 9 -41.47 10.27 23.89
C THR A 9 -40.48 9.12 23.75
N LEU A 10 -40.81 8.11 22.96
CA LEU A 10 -39.93 7.03 22.57
C LEU A 10 -38.92 7.60 21.57
N ILE A 11 -37.65 7.81 22.02
CA ILE A 11 -36.54 8.18 21.14
C ILE A 11 -36.06 6.90 20.48
N PHE A 12 -36.48 6.69 19.22
CA PHE A 12 -35.91 5.64 18.37
C PHE A 12 -34.51 6.09 17.94
N THR A 13 -33.49 5.56 18.56
CA THR A 13 -32.11 5.63 18.03
C THR A 13 -32.00 4.63 16.87
N PHE A 14 -32.06 5.11 15.64
CA PHE A 14 -31.73 4.29 14.49
C PHE A 14 -30.22 4.03 14.50
N SER A 15 -29.83 2.86 14.99
CA SER A 15 -28.47 2.35 14.77
C SER A 15 -28.41 1.83 13.34
N TYR A 16 -27.82 2.61 12.43
CA TYR A 16 -27.53 2.10 11.11
C TYR A 16 -26.37 1.09 11.19
N ALA A 17 -26.53 -0.06 10.55
CA ALA A 17 -25.45 -1.04 10.44
C ALA A 17 -24.30 -0.43 9.65
N LYS A 18 -23.08 -0.56 10.16
CA LYS A 18 -21.86 -0.15 9.45
C LYS A 18 -21.73 -0.94 8.16
N ILE A 19 -21.18 -0.31 7.12
CA ILE A 19 -20.81 -1.06 5.93
C ILE A 19 -19.50 -1.84 6.21
N THR A 20 -19.44 -3.08 5.74
CA THR A 20 -18.24 -3.92 5.85
C THR A 20 -17.45 -3.86 4.56
N VAL A 21 -16.22 -3.33 4.61
CA VAL A 21 -15.33 -3.20 3.45
C VAL A 21 -14.16 -4.15 3.60
N ALA A 22 -14.01 -5.08 2.63
CA ALA A 22 -12.78 -5.86 2.49
C ALA A 22 -11.73 -5.02 1.76
N VAL A 23 -10.48 -5.12 2.21
CA VAL A 23 -9.35 -4.41 1.59
C VAL A 23 -8.18 -5.37 1.38
N SER A 24 -7.49 -5.28 0.24
CA SER A 24 -6.40 -6.21 -0.06
C SER A 24 -5.21 -6.03 0.87
N TYR A 25 -4.79 -4.79 1.15
CA TYR A 25 -3.57 -4.48 1.90
C TYR A 25 -3.80 -3.49 3.05
N PRO A 26 -2.90 -3.51 4.08
CA PRO A 26 -3.04 -2.67 5.26
C PRO A 26 -2.98 -1.17 5.00
N TYR A 27 -2.23 -0.68 4.01
CA TYR A 27 -2.24 0.75 3.68
C TYR A 27 -3.63 1.22 3.23
N ILE A 28 -4.39 0.34 2.54
CA ILE A 28 -5.79 0.63 2.15
C ILE A 28 -6.67 0.65 3.39
N ALA A 29 -6.45 -0.28 4.34
CA ALA A 29 -7.17 -0.27 5.61
C ALA A 29 -6.96 1.06 6.36
N SER A 30 -5.72 1.56 6.39
CA SER A 30 -5.40 2.85 7.02
C SER A 30 -6.08 4.04 6.32
N LEU A 31 -6.22 3.99 4.98
CA LEU A 31 -6.99 5.00 4.23
C LEU A 31 -8.47 4.91 4.56
N VAL A 32 -9.05 3.71 4.54
CA VAL A 32 -10.47 3.49 4.84
C VAL A 32 -10.80 3.91 6.27
N ASP A 33 -9.94 3.59 7.24
CA ASP A 33 -10.08 3.99 8.63
C ASP A 33 -10.06 5.52 8.77
N SER A 34 -9.10 6.18 8.15
CA SER A 34 -8.97 7.65 8.18
C SER A 34 -10.17 8.37 7.58
N ILE A 35 -10.81 7.79 6.56
CA ILE A 35 -11.93 8.41 5.84
C ILE A 35 -13.27 7.94 6.40
N GLY A 36 -13.41 6.64 6.67
CA GLY A 36 -14.64 5.99 7.12
C GLY A 36 -14.94 6.22 8.60
N GLY A 37 -13.88 6.23 9.42
CA GLY A 37 -13.99 6.29 10.88
C GLY A 37 -14.92 5.21 11.41
N ASP A 38 -15.71 5.56 12.40
CA ASP A 38 -16.63 4.61 13.09
C ASP A 38 -17.79 4.11 12.22
N ASN A 39 -17.94 4.57 10.98
CA ASN A 39 -19.05 4.16 10.09
C ASN A 39 -18.72 2.95 9.22
N VAL A 40 -17.47 2.44 9.26
CA VAL A 40 -17.02 1.35 8.40
C VAL A 40 -16.35 0.26 9.23
N ASP A 41 -16.73 -0.99 8.99
CA ASP A 41 -16.00 -2.16 9.48
C ASP A 41 -15.01 -2.64 8.40
N ILE A 42 -13.73 -2.83 8.76
CA ILE A 42 -12.66 -3.10 7.81
C ILE A 42 -12.17 -4.54 7.94
N ASN A 43 -12.21 -5.27 6.84
CA ASN A 43 -11.68 -6.62 6.71
C ASN A 43 -10.38 -6.62 5.87
N THR A 44 -9.23 -6.45 6.51
CA THR A 44 -7.93 -6.51 5.83
C THR A 44 -7.55 -7.95 5.48
N LEU A 45 -7.17 -8.22 4.23
CA LEU A 45 -6.87 -9.56 3.73
C LEU A 45 -5.39 -9.92 3.95
N ALA A 46 -4.45 -9.12 3.51
CA ALA A 46 -3.01 -9.34 3.70
C ALA A 46 -2.51 -8.76 5.03
N GLN A 47 -1.29 -9.15 5.43
CA GLN A 47 -0.54 -8.51 6.51
C GLN A 47 0.59 -7.66 5.94
N GLY A 48 0.96 -6.59 6.64
CA GLY A 48 1.92 -5.62 6.15
C GLY A 48 3.36 -6.14 5.98
N ASN A 49 3.72 -7.21 6.67
CA ASN A 49 5.03 -7.86 6.57
C ASN A 49 5.07 -9.04 5.59
N TRP A 50 3.99 -9.32 4.87
CA TRP A 50 3.98 -10.37 3.85
C TRP A 50 4.45 -9.82 2.51
N ASP A 51 4.94 -10.72 1.66
CA ASP A 51 5.13 -10.43 0.25
C ASP A 51 3.76 -10.15 -0.39
N PRO A 52 3.53 -8.95 -0.94
CA PRO A 52 2.23 -8.59 -1.49
C PRO A 52 1.83 -9.41 -2.72
N HIS A 53 2.81 -10.01 -3.43
CA HIS A 53 2.56 -10.85 -4.60
C HIS A 53 2.07 -12.26 -4.21
N PHE A 54 2.40 -12.73 -2.98
CA PHE A 54 2.20 -14.11 -2.53
C PHE A 54 1.44 -14.18 -1.19
N VAL A 55 0.15 -13.86 -1.22
CA VAL A 55 -0.72 -14.04 -0.05
C VAL A 55 -1.24 -15.48 0.00
N SER A 56 -0.86 -16.24 1.02
CA SER A 56 -1.32 -17.61 1.20
C SER A 56 -2.83 -17.67 1.44
N PRO A 57 -3.61 -18.37 0.60
CA PRO A 57 -5.05 -18.52 0.79
C PRO A 57 -5.38 -19.24 2.12
N LYS A 58 -6.22 -18.60 2.96
CA LYS A 58 -6.68 -19.16 4.23
C LYS A 58 -8.21 -19.13 4.30
N PRO A 59 -8.88 -20.11 4.94
CA PRO A 59 -10.35 -20.10 5.11
C PRO A 59 -10.88 -18.80 5.71
N SER A 60 -10.13 -18.17 6.63
CA SER A 60 -10.50 -16.90 7.26
C SER A 60 -10.62 -15.75 6.25
N LEU A 61 -9.83 -15.74 5.18
CA LEU A 61 -9.91 -14.72 4.12
C LEU A 61 -11.19 -14.89 3.29
N ILE A 62 -11.59 -16.14 3.04
CA ILE A 62 -12.86 -16.45 2.37
C ILE A 62 -14.05 -15.91 3.19
N VAL A 63 -14.03 -16.08 4.52
CA VAL A 63 -15.08 -15.58 5.41
C VAL A 63 -15.12 -14.04 5.38
N LYS A 64 -13.97 -13.37 5.42
CA LYS A 64 -13.87 -11.90 5.29
C LYS A 64 -14.51 -11.39 4.00
N LEU A 65 -14.18 -12.01 2.86
CA LEU A 65 -14.73 -11.66 1.55
C LEU A 65 -16.24 -11.97 1.45
N ARG A 66 -16.69 -13.10 2.01
CA ARG A 66 -18.12 -13.50 2.01
C ARG A 66 -19.01 -12.48 2.71
N ASN A 67 -18.52 -11.89 3.80
CA ASN A 67 -19.27 -10.96 4.63
C ASN A 67 -19.11 -9.49 4.22
N ALA A 68 -18.30 -9.20 3.21
CA ALA A 68 -18.07 -7.83 2.77
C ALA A 68 -19.22 -7.28 1.90
N ASP A 69 -19.54 -6.02 2.10
CA ASP A 69 -20.49 -5.25 1.27
C ASP A 69 -19.78 -4.66 0.05
N ALA A 70 -18.49 -4.35 0.21
CA ALA A 70 -17.64 -3.78 -0.83
C ALA A 70 -16.18 -4.26 -0.69
N LEU A 71 -15.41 -4.08 -1.76
CA LEU A 71 -14.00 -4.46 -1.84
C LEU A 71 -13.17 -3.30 -2.39
N ILE A 72 -12.02 -3.02 -1.77
CA ILE A 72 -11.03 -2.08 -2.30
C ILE A 72 -9.73 -2.85 -2.50
N ILE A 73 -9.24 -2.83 -3.72
CA ILE A 73 -7.99 -3.51 -4.12
C ILE A 73 -6.93 -2.48 -4.51
N ASN A 74 -5.67 -2.88 -4.40
CA ASN A 74 -4.57 -2.12 -4.97
C ASN A 74 -4.71 -2.05 -6.49
N GLY A 75 -4.94 -3.20 -7.14
CA GLY A 75 -4.97 -3.30 -8.60
C GLY A 75 -3.56 -3.31 -9.21
N GLY A 76 -3.48 -3.06 -10.52
CA GLY A 76 -2.22 -3.17 -11.25
C GLY A 76 -1.65 -4.58 -11.22
N ASP A 77 -2.53 -5.59 -11.23
CA ASP A 77 -2.22 -7.02 -11.19
C ASP A 77 -1.53 -7.52 -9.90
N LEU A 78 -1.42 -6.69 -8.83
CA LEU A 78 -0.71 -7.10 -7.60
C LEU A 78 -1.40 -8.29 -6.91
N GLU A 79 -2.73 -8.36 -6.95
CA GLU A 79 -3.52 -9.43 -6.34
C GLU A 79 -3.80 -10.62 -7.26
N ILE A 80 -3.31 -10.60 -8.52
CA ILE A 80 -3.73 -11.57 -9.54
C ILE A 80 -3.42 -13.02 -9.16
N GLY A 81 -2.34 -13.24 -8.42
CA GLY A 81 -1.90 -14.59 -8.02
C GLY A 81 -2.72 -15.21 -6.88
N TRP A 82 -3.49 -14.43 -6.12
CA TRP A 82 -4.11 -14.93 -4.89
C TRP A 82 -5.57 -14.54 -4.66
N LEU A 83 -6.01 -13.36 -5.09
CA LEU A 83 -7.36 -12.85 -4.81
C LEU A 83 -8.47 -13.52 -5.64
N PRO A 84 -8.32 -13.76 -6.96
CA PRO A 84 -9.39 -14.35 -7.77
C PRO A 84 -9.92 -15.69 -7.23
N PRO A 85 -9.09 -16.69 -6.86
CA PRO A 85 -9.60 -17.95 -6.31
C PRO A 85 -10.26 -17.78 -4.93
N LEU A 86 -9.91 -16.76 -4.15
CA LEU A 86 -10.58 -16.46 -2.88
C LEU A 86 -11.97 -15.85 -3.12
N LEU A 87 -12.13 -14.96 -4.10
CA LEU A 87 -13.41 -14.39 -4.51
C LEU A 87 -14.37 -15.46 -4.99
N GLU A 88 -13.91 -16.37 -5.84
CA GLU A 88 -14.70 -17.50 -6.32
C GLU A 88 -15.22 -18.34 -5.14
N LYS A 89 -14.35 -18.74 -4.22
CA LYS A 89 -14.71 -19.54 -3.03
C LYS A 89 -15.59 -18.77 -2.03
N ALA A 90 -15.45 -17.47 -1.94
CA ALA A 90 -16.30 -16.63 -1.08
C ALA A 90 -17.75 -16.60 -1.57
N SER A 91 -17.97 -16.76 -2.88
CA SER A 91 -19.31 -16.79 -3.53
C SER A 91 -20.18 -15.59 -3.13
N ASN A 92 -19.58 -14.41 -2.96
CA ASN A 92 -20.28 -13.19 -2.61
C ASN A 92 -20.73 -12.45 -3.88
N SER A 93 -22.02 -12.56 -4.23
CA SER A 93 -22.58 -11.96 -5.43
C SER A 93 -22.49 -10.42 -5.44
N ARG A 94 -22.37 -9.78 -4.27
CA ARG A 94 -22.18 -8.32 -4.19
C ARG A 94 -20.82 -7.91 -4.78
N LEU A 95 -19.77 -8.68 -4.53
CA LEU A 95 -18.41 -8.39 -5.03
C LEU A 95 -18.23 -8.73 -6.52
N ASN A 96 -19.19 -9.41 -7.14
CA ASN A 96 -19.22 -9.62 -8.60
C ASN A 96 -19.70 -8.38 -9.37
N GLN A 97 -20.27 -7.39 -8.68
CA GLN A 97 -20.71 -6.14 -9.28
C GLN A 97 -19.54 -5.13 -9.26
N SER A 98 -19.12 -4.67 -10.42
CA SER A 98 -18.01 -3.70 -10.55
C SER A 98 -18.22 -2.42 -9.73
N ALA A 99 -19.46 -2.01 -9.52
CA ALA A 99 -19.81 -0.88 -8.67
C ALA A 99 -19.43 -1.10 -7.19
N ASN A 100 -19.25 -2.34 -6.73
CA ASN A 100 -18.88 -2.67 -5.35
C ASN A 100 -17.38 -2.96 -5.19
N VAL A 101 -16.60 -2.77 -6.24
CA VAL A 101 -15.15 -2.95 -6.23
C VAL A 101 -14.46 -1.67 -6.66
N LEU A 102 -13.58 -1.15 -5.81
CA LEU A 102 -12.69 -0.02 -6.13
C LEU A 102 -11.29 -0.56 -6.41
N ASP A 103 -10.81 -0.31 -7.62
CA ASP A 103 -9.43 -0.56 -8.04
C ASP A 103 -8.66 0.77 -7.97
N LEU A 104 -7.70 0.84 -7.03
CA LEU A 104 -6.93 2.05 -6.77
C LEU A 104 -5.88 2.34 -7.84
N SER A 105 -5.38 1.33 -8.55
CA SER A 105 -4.41 1.53 -9.63
C SER A 105 -4.94 2.44 -10.73
N ARG A 106 -6.26 2.48 -10.92
CA ARG A 106 -6.93 3.35 -11.91
C ARG A 106 -7.00 4.81 -11.50
N LYS A 107 -6.50 5.16 -10.32
CA LYS A 107 -6.54 6.53 -9.78
C LYS A 107 -5.21 7.26 -9.88
N VAL A 108 -4.16 6.55 -10.31
CA VAL A 108 -2.79 7.06 -10.44
C VAL A 108 -2.20 6.66 -11.79
N ALA A 109 -1.17 7.36 -12.22
CA ALA A 109 -0.40 6.95 -13.39
C ALA A 109 0.62 5.89 -12.96
N LEU A 110 0.51 4.68 -13.52
CA LEU A 110 1.50 3.64 -13.26
C LEU A 110 2.81 3.94 -14.01
N ILE A 111 3.93 3.63 -13.37
CA ILE A 111 5.28 3.76 -13.94
C ILE A 111 5.83 2.38 -14.31
N ASP A 112 6.97 2.35 -14.97
CA ASP A 112 7.69 1.11 -15.33
C ASP A 112 6.81 0.13 -16.13
N VAL A 113 5.94 0.65 -17.01
CA VAL A 113 5.11 -0.17 -17.90
C VAL A 113 6.03 -0.99 -18.83
N PRO A 114 5.94 -2.33 -18.81
CA PRO A 114 6.83 -3.16 -19.61
C PRO A 114 6.56 -2.98 -21.10
N LYS A 115 7.63 -2.97 -21.90
CA LYS A 115 7.53 -2.88 -23.38
C LYS A 115 7.03 -4.17 -24.03
N SER A 116 7.22 -5.29 -23.35
CA SER A 116 6.76 -6.62 -23.77
C SER A 116 6.44 -7.47 -22.55
N MET A 117 5.46 -8.35 -22.69
CA MET A 117 5.11 -9.35 -21.69
C MET A 117 5.72 -10.69 -22.10
N GLY A 118 6.66 -11.19 -21.32
CA GLY A 118 7.29 -12.49 -21.54
C GLY A 118 7.89 -13.03 -20.25
N ARG A 119 8.02 -14.35 -20.16
CA ARG A 119 8.62 -15.02 -18.99
C ARG A 119 10.07 -14.57 -18.73
N GLU A 120 10.74 -14.08 -19.77
CA GLU A 120 12.09 -13.52 -19.73
C GLU A 120 12.20 -12.21 -18.91
N ASN A 121 11.07 -11.57 -18.61
CA ASN A 121 11.04 -10.30 -17.86
C ASN A 121 10.82 -10.48 -16.35
N GLY A 122 10.66 -11.72 -15.85
CA GLY A 122 10.37 -12.01 -14.46
C GLY A 122 8.90 -11.74 -14.08
N ASP A 123 8.64 -11.41 -12.82
CA ASP A 123 7.31 -11.10 -12.28
C ASP A 123 6.95 -9.63 -12.57
N VAL A 124 6.65 -9.34 -13.85
CA VAL A 124 6.27 -8.01 -14.29
C VAL A 124 4.76 -7.90 -14.44
N HIS A 125 4.22 -6.78 -14.00
CA HIS A 125 2.80 -6.46 -14.10
C HIS A 125 2.53 -5.75 -15.43
N ALA A 126 1.49 -6.19 -16.15
CA ALA A 126 1.17 -5.70 -17.49
C ALA A 126 0.93 -4.19 -17.54
N ASP A 127 0.26 -3.66 -16.54
CA ASP A 127 -0.12 -2.25 -16.46
C ASP A 127 1.00 -1.35 -15.91
N GLY A 128 2.09 -1.93 -15.39
CA GLY A 128 3.22 -1.22 -14.78
C GLY A 128 3.40 -1.56 -13.30
N ASN A 129 4.35 -0.92 -12.65
CA ASN A 129 4.72 -1.17 -11.26
C ASN A 129 3.53 -0.89 -10.30
N PRO A 130 3.06 -1.87 -9.51
CA PRO A 130 1.86 -1.73 -8.69
C PRO A 130 2.10 -1.07 -7.32
N HIS A 131 3.34 -0.73 -6.97
CA HIS A 131 3.69 -0.20 -5.64
C HIS A 131 3.51 1.32 -5.53
N PHE A 132 2.51 1.87 -6.23
CA PHE A 132 2.24 3.31 -6.33
C PHE A 132 1.88 3.98 -5.00
N HIS A 133 1.44 3.20 -4.01
CA HIS A 133 1.16 3.68 -2.66
C HIS A 133 2.41 4.18 -1.92
N LEU A 134 3.61 3.83 -2.40
CA LEU A 134 4.89 4.30 -1.84
C LEU A 134 5.33 5.67 -2.39
N ASP A 135 4.56 6.30 -3.27
CA ASP A 135 4.69 7.73 -3.52
C ASP A 135 3.77 8.51 -2.56
N PRO A 136 4.32 9.29 -1.62
CA PRO A 136 3.48 10.05 -0.69
C PRO A 136 2.59 11.09 -1.36
N HIS A 137 2.90 11.50 -2.60
CA HIS A 137 2.08 12.43 -3.39
C HIS A 137 0.84 11.75 -3.98
N ASN A 138 0.84 10.42 -4.12
CA ASN A 138 -0.33 9.66 -4.58
C ASN A 138 -1.38 9.47 -3.47
N ILE A 139 -0.99 9.45 -2.21
CA ILE A 139 -1.88 9.14 -1.09
C ILE A 139 -3.12 10.04 -1.02
N PRO A 140 -3.04 11.38 -1.22
CA PRO A 140 -4.24 12.22 -1.25
C PRO A 140 -5.23 11.88 -2.38
N LEU A 141 -4.75 11.37 -3.52
CA LEU A 141 -5.59 10.93 -4.65
C LEU A 141 -6.31 9.63 -4.29
N LEU A 142 -5.59 8.69 -3.64
CA LEU A 142 -6.16 7.43 -3.17
C LEU A 142 -7.21 7.68 -2.07
N ALA A 143 -6.94 8.59 -1.13
CA ALA A 143 -7.88 8.99 -0.08
C ALA A 143 -9.17 9.59 -0.67
N GLU A 144 -9.04 10.41 -1.73
CA GLU A 144 -10.19 10.98 -2.44
C GLU A 144 -11.02 9.87 -3.10
N ALA A 145 -10.37 8.92 -3.77
CA ALA A 145 -11.06 7.78 -4.38
C ALA A 145 -11.82 6.94 -3.35
N VAL A 146 -11.22 6.69 -2.19
CA VAL A 146 -11.85 5.99 -1.07
C VAL A 146 -13.06 6.79 -0.55
N SER A 147 -12.94 8.11 -0.36
CA SER A 147 -14.05 8.96 0.12
C SER A 147 -15.24 8.97 -0.85
N VAL A 148 -14.96 9.06 -2.15
CA VAL A 148 -16.01 9.00 -3.19
C VAL A 148 -16.69 7.63 -3.18
N PHE A 149 -15.91 6.55 -3.12
CA PHE A 149 -16.42 5.19 -3.09
C PHE A 149 -17.29 4.93 -1.86
N LEU A 150 -16.82 5.26 -0.65
CA LEU A 150 -17.59 5.11 0.58
C LEU A 150 -18.87 5.95 0.54
N SER A 151 -18.81 7.17 0.02
CA SER A 151 -19.99 8.04 -0.12
C SER A 151 -21.07 7.46 -1.05
N GLN A 152 -20.65 6.66 -2.05
CA GLN A 152 -21.59 5.95 -2.94
C GLN A 152 -22.19 4.71 -2.28
N LYS A 153 -21.43 4.02 -1.42
CA LYS A 153 -21.87 2.81 -0.72
C LYS A 153 -22.72 3.10 0.50
N ASP A 154 -22.45 4.21 1.15
CA ASP A 154 -23.16 4.68 2.34
C ASP A 154 -23.48 6.18 2.21
N PRO A 155 -24.51 6.53 1.45
CA PRO A 155 -24.90 7.92 1.20
C PRO A 155 -25.29 8.69 2.47
N LEU A 156 -25.74 8.00 3.51
CA LEU A 156 -26.14 8.63 4.77
C LEU A 156 -24.95 9.27 5.50
N ASN A 157 -23.77 8.64 5.42
CA ASN A 157 -22.55 9.14 6.03
C ASN A 157 -21.62 9.90 5.05
N ALA A 158 -22.07 10.16 3.81
CA ALA A 158 -21.27 10.80 2.76
C ALA A 158 -20.71 12.17 3.17
N SER A 159 -21.45 12.96 3.96
CA SER A 159 -20.96 14.25 4.46
C SER A 159 -19.79 14.09 5.43
N GLN A 160 -19.84 13.06 6.28
CA GLN A 160 -18.76 12.76 7.23
C GLN A 160 -17.51 12.29 6.50
N TYR A 161 -17.64 11.42 5.49
CA TYR A 161 -16.49 10.97 4.68
C TYR A 161 -15.78 12.13 3.97
N ARG A 162 -16.53 13.08 3.40
CA ARG A 162 -15.95 14.29 2.80
C ARG A 162 -15.25 15.19 3.83
N LYS A 163 -15.83 15.33 5.02
CA LYS A 163 -15.19 16.08 6.13
C LYS A 163 -13.89 15.43 6.56
N ASN A 164 -13.89 14.10 6.76
CA ASN A 164 -12.70 13.34 7.14
C ASN A 164 -11.61 13.44 6.05
N LEU A 165 -11.98 13.35 4.76
CA LEU A 165 -11.05 13.57 3.65
C LEU A 165 -10.39 14.95 3.72
N THR A 166 -11.16 16.00 4.02
CA THR A 166 -10.61 17.36 4.14
C THR A 166 -9.56 17.44 5.25
N VAL A 167 -9.87 16.89 6.42
CA VAL A 167 -8.94 16.84 7.56
C VAL A 167 -7.69 16.03 7.22
N PHE A 168 -7.89 14.84 6.62
CA PHE A 168 -6.78 13.98 6.18
C PHE A 168 -5.85 14.70 5.21
N LYS A 169 -6.38 15.34 4.16
CA LYS A 169 -5.58 16.06 3.16
C LYS A 169 -4.81 17.23 3.77
N GLN A 170 -5.41 17.95 4.72
CA GLN A 170 -4.73 19.06 5.42
C GLN A 170 -3.53 18.55 6.24
N GLN A 171 -3.75 17.50 7.03
CA GLN A 171 -2.68 16.90 7.83
C GLN A 171 -1.61 16.27 6.96
N TRP A 172 -2.01 15.59 5.88
CA TRP A 172 -1.07 14.99 4.93
C TRP A 172 -0.17 16.04 4.28
N ALA A 173 -0.72 17.17 3.86
CA ALA A 173 0.05 18.25 3.23
C ALA A 173 1.13 18.83 4.17
N ILE A 174 0.85 18.90 5.48
CA ILE A 174 1.83 19.33 6.49
C ILE A 174 2.98 18.33 6.55
N ASN A 175 2.68 17.02 6.66
CA ASN A 175 3.70 15.97 6.72
C ASN A 175 4.48 15.88 5.41
N LEU A 176 3.81 15.97 4.27
CA LEU A 176 4.45 15.93 2.96
C LEU A 176 5.51 17.03 2.82
N LYS A 177 5.16 18.26 3.19
CA LYS A 177 6.12 19.39 3.19
C LYS A 177 7.33 19.11 4.10
N HIS A 178 7.12 18.48 5.25
CA HIS A 178 8.19 18.09 6.15
C HIS A 178 9.09 17.01 5.55
N TRP A 179 8.50 15.95 4.98
CA TRP A 179 9.23 14.86 4.31
C TRP A 179 10.00 15.36 3.09
N ASP A 180 9.40 16.23 2.26
CA ASP A 180 10.06 16.84 1.09
C ASP A 180 11.33 17.59 1.51
N SER A 181 11.25 18.35 2.61
CA SER A 181 12.40 19.04 3.18
C SER A 181 13.50 18.08 3.67
N GLN A 182 13.11 17.00 4.33
CA GLN A 182 14.05 15.98 4.82
C GLN A 182 14.72 15.21 3.68
N MET A 183 14.02 14.98 2.58
CA MET A 183 14.50 14.21 1.42
C MET A 183 15.26 15.06 0.39
N ALA A 184 15.12 16.37 0.44
CA ALA A 184 15.79 17.29 -0.51
C ALA A 184 17.30 17.04 -0.65
N PRO A 185 18.10 16.74 0.41
CA PRO A 185 19.53 16.44 0.29
C PRO A 185 19.85 15.15 -0.47
N LEU A 186 18.87 14.25 -0.62
CA LEU A 186 19.05 12.97 -1.32
C LEU A 186 18.72 13.03 -2.82
N ARG A 187 18.25 14.17 -3.31
CA ARG A 187 17.97 14.37 -4.74
C ARG A 187 19.22 14.11 -5.59
N GLY A 188 19.07 13.30 -6.64
CA GLY A 188 20.14 12.89 -7.54
C GLY A 188 21.04 11.79 -7.00
N LYS A 189 20.87 11.34 -5.75
CA LYS A 189 21.64 10.21 -5.19
C LYS A 189 21.28 8.90 -5.88
N ASN A 190 22.29 8.08 -6.13
CA ASN A 190 22.13 6.72 -6.63
C ASN A 190 21.69 5.79 -5.49
N ILE A 191 20.76 4.89 -5.78
CA ILE A 191 20.21 3.90 -4.87
C ILE A 191 20.29 2.53 -5.53
N VAL A 192 20.58 1.48 -4.76
CA VAL A 192 20.33 0.07 -5.13
C VAL A 192 19.14 -0.40 -4.33
N GLN A 193 18.29 -1.27 -4.89
CA GLN A 193 17.15 -1.87 -4.20
C GLN A 193 17.30 -3.39 -4.14
N TYR A 194 16.53 -4.06 -3.28
CA TYR A 194 16.36 -5.51 -3.41
C TYR A 194 15.47 -5.84 -4.60
N HIS A 195 14.21 -5.44 -4.53
CA HIS A 195 13.15 -5.51 -5.53
C HIS A 195 12.68 -4.09 -5.89
N PRO A 196 12.14 -3.79 -7.09
CA PRO A 196 11.73 -2.44 -7.48
C PRO A 196 10.45 -1.92 -6.78
N VAL A 197 10.26 -2.30 -5.50
CA VAL A 197 9.13 -1.90 -4.67
C VAL A 197 9.13 -0.41 -4.36
N PHE A 198 10.31 0.20 -4.21
CA PHE A 198 10.45 1.62 -3.86
C PHE A 198 10.59 2.57 -5.06
N ASN A 199 10.35 2.13 -6.30
CA ASN A 199 10.54 2.96 -7.49
C ASN A 199 9.75 4.27 -7.44
N TYR A 200 8.51 4.23 -6.95
CA TYR A 200 7.69 5.43 -6.77
C TYR A 200 8.29 6.40 -5.76
N PHE A 201 8.72 5.90 -4.59
CA PHE A 201 9.37 6.70 -3.56
C PHE A 201 10.69 7.33 -4.06
N ILE A 202 11.53 6.52 -4.73
CA ILE A 202 12.79 6.96 -5.32
C ILE A 202 12.54 8.07 -6.35
N ARG A 203 11.54 7.89 -7.20
CA ARG A 203 11.16 8.88 -8.23
C ARG A 203 10.58 10.15 -7.60
N ALA A 204 9.70 10.04 -6.61
CA ALA A 204 9.09 11.18 -5.93
C ALA A 204 10.13 12.14 -5.36
N TYR A 205 11.21 11.60 -4.81
CA TYR A 205 12.28 12.39 -4.22
C TYR A 205 13.48 12.64 -5.15
N GLY A 206 13.35 12.28 -6.42
CA GLY A 206 14.36 12.56 -7.44
C GLY A 206 15.68 11.81 -7.25
N MET A 207 15.65 10.67 -6.55
CA MET A 207 16.76 9.72 -6.49
C MET A 207 16.82 8.85 -7.75
N LYS A 208 17.86 8.03 -7.91
CA LYS A 208 18.06 7.18 -9.09
C LYS A 208 18.34 5.74 -8.67
N SER A 209 17.46 4.81 -9.03
CA SER A 209 17.76 3.39 -8.94
C SER A 209 18.76 3.01 -10.02
N ILE A 210 19.93 2.47 -9.63
CA ILE A 210 20.99 2.06 -10.56
C ILE A 210 21.09 0.55 -10.72
N GLY A 211 20.33 -0.21 -9.94
CA GLY A 211 20.27 -1.66 -10.02
C GLY A 211 19.48 -2.26 -8.88
N THR A 212 19.20 -3.56 -9.00
CA THR A 212 18.47 -4.36 -8.01
C THR A 212 19.26 -5.60 -7.64
N ILE A 213 19.08 -6.10 -6.40
CA ILE A 213 19.68 -7.36 -5.94
C ILE A 213 19.05 -8.53 -6.69
N GLU A 214 17.74 -8.54 -6.90
CA GLU A 214 17.12 -9.44 -7.87
C GLU A 214 17.49 -9.01 -9.30
N PRO A 215 17.95 -9.94 -10.16
CA PRO A 215 18.23 -9.60 -11.56
C PRO A 215 16.99 -9.19 -12.34
N LEU A 216 15.87 -9.81 -12.01
CA LEU A 216 14.52 -9.53 -12.46
C LEU A 216 13.56 -9.76 -11.29
N ALA A 217 12.45 -9.04 -11.26
CA ALA A 217 11.43 -9.17 -10.22
C ALA A 217 11.02 -10.65 -10.02
N GLY A 218 11.07 -11.13 -8.78
CA GLY A 218 10.73 -12.51 -8.42
C GLY A 218 11.80 -13.57 -8.78
N ILE A 219 12.95 -13.18 -9.34
CA ILE A 219 14.04 -14.10 -9.67
C ILE A 219 15.16 -13.94 -8.63
N PRO A 220 15.48 -14.99 -7.84
CA PRO A 220 16.53 -14.91 -6.84
C PRO A 220 17.89 -14.55 -7.44
N PRO A 221 18.73 -13.78 -6.71
CA PRO A 221 20.04 -13.35 -7.20
C PRO A 221 21.00 -14.53 -7.39
N SER A 222 21.63 -14.59 -8.57
CA SER A 222 22.76 -15.50 -8.83
C SER A 222 24.07 -14.91 -8.34
N SER A 223 25.09 -15.77 -8.11
CA SER A 223 26.44 -15.31 -7.74
C SER A 223 27.04 -14.36 -8.80
N SER A 224 26.83 -14.66 -10.09
CA SER A 224 27.31 -13.80 -11.20
C SER A 224 26.68 -12.41 -11.15
N HIS A 225 25.36 -12.32 -11.01
CA HIS A 225 24.63 -11.04 -10.90
C HIS A 225 25.08 -10.26 -9.66
N THR A 226 25.21 -10.93 -8.51
CA THR A 226 25.67 -10.31 -7.26
C THR A 226 27.05 -9.68 -7.43
N MET A 227 28.00 -10.37 -8.07
CA MET A 227 29.35 -9.83 -8.31
C MET A 227 29.35 -8.66 -9.30
N GLN A 228 28.51 -8.69 -10.34
CA GLN A 228 28.33 -7.57 -11.26
C GLN A 228 27.75 -6.34 -10.55
N LEU A 229 26.75 -6.55 -9.68
CA LEU A 229 26.15 -5.48 -8.89
C LEU A 229 27.19 -4.86 -7.92
N ILE A 230 28.00 -5.68 -7.24
CA ILE A 230 29.10 -5.19 -6.38
C ILE A 230 30.08 -4.33 -7.18
N ALA A 231 30.47 -4.75 -8.38
CA ALA A 231 31.36 -3.98 -9.25
C ALA A 231 30.75 -2.62 -9.62
N LEU A 232 29.47 -2.62 -10.03
CA LEU A 232 28.71 -1.39 -10.32
C LEU A 232 28.64 -0.47 -9.10
N MET A 233 28.34 -1.01 -7.92
CA MET A 233 28.27 -0.23 -6.68
C MET A 233 29.60 0.36 -6.28
N ASN A 234 30.72 -0.35 -6.49
CA ASN A 234 32.07 0.16 -6.25
C ASN A 234 32.43 1.31 -7.19
N GLU A 235 31.95 1.29 -8.43
CA GLU A 235 32.11 2.38 -9.39
C GLU A 235 31.20 3.59 -9.06
N LYS A 236 29.91 3.35 -8.90
CA LYS A 236 28.88 4.39 -8.80
C LYS A 236 28.64 4.94 -7.39
N LYS A 237 29.14 4.25 -6.36
CA LYS A 237 29.03 4.62 -4.93
C LYS A 237 27.61 5.05 -4.54
N PRO A 238 26.60 4.15 -4.65
CA PRO A 238 25.24 4.51 -4.27
C PRO A 238 25.18 4.92 -2.79
N PHE A 239 24.17 5.72 -2.46
CA PHE A 239 23.96 6.24 -1.10
C PHE A 239 23.63 5.11 -0.12
N CYS A 240 22.74 4.19 -0.52
CA CYS A 240 22.40 3.00 0.27
C CYS A 240 21.79 1.90 -0.62
N ILE A 241 21.60 0.74 0.01
CA ILE A 241 20.76 -0.36 -0.48
C ILE A 241 19.43 -0.25 0.24
N MET A 242 18.33 0.05 -0.49
CA MET A 242 16.98 -0.01 0.04
C MET A 242 16.47 -1.45 -0.04
N HIS A 243 16.20 -2.03 1.11
CA HIS A 243 15.73 -3.41 1.24
C HIS A 243 14.36 -3.42 1.93
N ASP A 244 13.43 -4.20 1.43
CA ASP A 244 12.15 -4.43 2.09
C ASP A 244 12.29 -5.44 3.24
N VAL A 245 11.20 -5.59 4.04
CA VAL A 245 11.21 -6.47 5.21
C VAL A 245 10.81 -7.91 4.90
N TYR A 246 10.28 -8.21 3.72
CA TYR A 246 9.76 -9.55 3.41
C TYR A 246 10.78 -10.43 2.67
N HIS A 247 11.77 -9.86 2.03
CA HIS A 247 12.87 -10.64 1.44
C HIS A 247 13.97 -10.97 2.44
N PRO A 248 14.69 -12.10 2.25
CA PRO A 248 15.84 -12.47 3.09
C PRO A 248 17.00 -11.46 2.98
N THR A 249 17.50 -10.98 4.10
CA THR A 249 18.55 -9.94 4.15
C THR A 249 19.96 -10.42 3.78
N LYS A 250 20.22 -11.74 3.83
CA LYS A 250 21.54 -12.34 3.69
C LYS A 250 22.35 -11.84 2.47
N THR A 251 21.71 -11.73 1.30
CA THR A 251 22.41 -11.22 0.09
C THR A 251 22.69 -9.73 0.20
N GLY A 252 21.73 -8.95 0.73
CA GLY A 252 21.93 -7.52 1.00
C GLY A 252 23.06 -7.25 1.99
N GLU A 253 23.15 -8.02 3.08
CA GLU A 253 24.21 -7.97 4.07
C GLU A 253 25.57 -8.27 3.44
N PHE A 254 25.66 -9.36 2.67
CA PHE A 254 26.89 -9.71 1.95
C PHE A 254 27.37 -8.59 1.01
N ILE A 255 26.45 -7.96 0.25
CA ILE A 255 26.78 -6.85 -0.65
C ILE A 255 27.24 -5.64 0.16
N SER A 256 26.53 -5.32 1.25
CA SER A 256 26.89 -4.24 2.17
C SER A 256 28.31 -4.42 2.73
N ASP A 257 28.65 -5.62 3.21
CA ASP A 257 29.98 -5.95 3.72
C ASP A 257 31.08 -5.81 2.66
N LYS A 258 30.80 -6.20 1.41
CA LYS A 258 31.76 -6.11 0.30
C LYS A 258 31.97 -4.71 -0.25
N THR A 259 30.98 -3.84 -0.12
CA THR A 259 31.00 -2.49 -0.71
C THR A 259 31.16 -1.37 0.31
N GLY A 260 30.90 -1.64 1.58
CA GLY A 260 30.79 -0.63 2.65
C GLY A 260 29.55 0.27 2.51
N ILE A 261 28.61 -0.06 1.60
CA ILE A 261 27.39 0.72 1.38
C ILE A 261 26.33 0.27 2.38
N LYS A 262 25.69 1.24 3.07
CA LYS A 262 24.66 1.00 4.09
C LYS A 262 23.50 0.15 3.51
N LEU A 263 23.18 -0.95 4.18
CA LEU A 263 21.91 -1.67 3.99
C LEU A 263 20.84 -1.00 4.87
N ALA A 264 19.80 -0.46 4.26
CA ALA A 264 18.67 0.16 4.94
C ALA A 264 17.42 -0.67 4.71
N ILE A 265 16.88 -1.25 5.79
CA ILE A 265 15.68 -2.08 5.75
C ILE A 265 14.46 -1.19 6.00
N HIS A 266 13.49 -1.26 5.09
CA HIS A 266 12.33 -0.38 5.07
C HIS A 266 11.02 -1.16 5.15
N PRO A 267 10.03 -0.66 5.89
CA PRO A 267 8.66 -1.13 5.74
C PRO A 267 8.15 -0.78 4.34
N HIS A 268 7.41 -1.69 3.72
CA HIS A 268 6.77 -1.47 2.41
C HIS A 268 5.25 -1.30 2.53
N ASP A 269 4.68 -1.57 3.71
CA ASP A 269 3.27 -1.37 4.00
C ASP A 269 3.06 -1.06 5.49
N VAL A 270 1.88 -0.60 5.84
CA VAL A 270 1.43 -0.41 7.23
C VAL A 270 1.44 -1.75 7.96
N GLY A 271 1.97 -1.77 9.18
CA GLY A 271 2.14 -2.99 9.97
C GLY A 271 3.30 -3.89 9.53
N ALA A 272 4.12 -3.48 8.56
CA ALA A 272 5.29 -4.23 8.14
C ALA A 272 6.39 -4.27 9.22
N THR A 273 6.46 -3.22 10.03
CA THR A 273 7.31 -3.11 11.23
C THR A 273 6.51 -2.50 12.38
N SER A 274 7.00 -2.65 13.60
CA SER A 274 6.39 -2.03 14.78
C SER A 274 6.39 -0.49 14.75
N SER A 275 7.22 0.13 13.92
CA SER A 275 7.28 1.59 13.73
C SER A 275 6.34 2.10 12.64
N ALA A 276 5.82 1.23 11.76
CA ALA A 276 4.96 1.59 10.63
C ALA A 276 3.50 1.20 10.90
N THR A 277 2.88 1.78 11.92
CA THR A 277 1.54 1.39 12.40
C THR A 277 0.38 2.02 11.62
N GLU A 278 0.66 3.07 10.86
CA GLU A 278 -0.27 3.81 10.02
C GLU A 278 0.48 4.48 8.86
N LEU A 279 -0.23 5.08 7.90
CA LEU A 279 0.39 5.70 6.72
C LEU A 279 1.43 6.78 7.06
N TYR A 280 1.19 7.62 8.05
CA TYR A 280 2.15 8.66 8.45
C TYR A 280 3.44 8.05 8.99
N THR A 281 3.33 7.05 9.85
CA THR A 281 4.49 6.37 10.44
C THR A 281 5.20 5.46 9.43
N LEU A 282 4.49 4.94 8.42
CA LEU A 282 5.11 4.23 7.30
C LEU A 282 6.14 5.12 6.59
N PHE A 283 5.72 6.29 6.11
CA PHE A 283 6.63 7.22 5.42
C PHE A 283 7.70 7.79 6.34
N ALA A 284 7.36 8.12 7.57
CA ALA A 284 8.34 8.56 8.56
C ALA A 284 9.43 7.50 8.79
N SER A 285 9.05 6.22 8.89
CA SER A 285 9.99 5.10 9.08
C SER A 285 10.87 4.88 7.84
N ILE A 286 10.33 4.97 6.62
CA ILE A 286 11.12 4.87 5.38
C ILE A 286 12.17 5.99 5.35
N ILE A 287 11.78 7.23 5.63
CA ILE A 287 12.66 8.40 5.61
C ILE A 287 13.72 8.32 6.70
N GLN A 288 13.34 7.90 7.91
CA GLN A 288 14.28 7.75 9.02
C GLN A 288 15.37 6.71 8.73
N ALA A 289 15.03 5.60 8.10
CA ALA A 289 16.00 4.56 7.75
C ALA A 289 17.03 5.01 6.69
N LEU A 290 16.73 6.05 5.91
CA LEU A 290 17.64 6.67 4.94
C LEU A 290 18.59 7.69 5.56
N ARG A 291 18.34 8.13 6.77
CA ARG A 291 19.17 9.12 7.50
C ARG A 291 20.14 8.41 8.43
#